data_a09d42642016ec224cc3e08ae5e681ef
#
_entry.id   a09d42642016ec224cc3e08ae5e681ef
#
_cell.length_a   1.000
_cell.length_b   1.000
_cell.length_c   1.000
_cell.angle_alpha   90.00
_cell.angle_beta   90.00
_cell.angle_gamma   90.00
#
_symmetry.space_group_name_H-M   'P 1'
#
loop_
_entity.id
_entity.type
_entity.pdbx_description
1 polymer ?
#
loop_
_entity_poly.entity_id
_entity_poly.type
_entity_poly.pdbx_seq_one_letter_code
_entity_poly.pdbx_strand_id
1 'polypeptide(L)'
;TLALIALNVLFFALSFALEELWGFRSYMVFGLNPYFFEGMPWQLLSSFFMHGGIAHLAMNMAVLYQFGGILERAFGGVKFALLYIAGGLLTGALCLIYVWYALSRGELVNIVGASGAICVLLGIIACFDRRGAGGIFVAILLMSFLPMLMGVNVAWYAHIAGFAVGYGFGLIQKRFRIL
;
A
#
# COMPACT_ATOMS: atom_id res chain seq x y z
N THR A 1 -10.05 3.94 -10.26
CA THR A 1 -10.32 3.64 -8.84
C THR A 1 -11.16 2.37 -8.70
N LEU A 2 -12.36 2.30 -9.30
CA LEU A 2 -13.25 1.13 -9.16
C LEU A 2 -12.62 -0.17 -9.67
N ALA A 3 -11.86 -0.14 -10.76
CA ALA A 3 -11.14 -1.32 -11.26
C ALA A 3 -10.11 -1.83 -10.24
N LEU A 4 -9.36 -0.94 -9.58
CA LEU A 4 -8.41 -1.32 -8.53
C LEU A 4 -9.11 -1.90 -7.31
N ILE A 5 -10.26 -1.34 -6.92
CA ILE A 5 -11.09 -1.88 -5.83
C ILE A 5 -11.56 -3.29 -6.19
N ALA A 6 -12.12 -3.48 -7.39
CA ALA A 6 -12.58 -4.77 -7.86
C ALA A 6 -11.46 -5.83 -7.87
N LEU A 7 -10.25 -5.46 -8.33
CA LEU A 7 -9.08 -6.32 -8.31
C LEU A 7 -8.67 -6.72 -6.88
N ASN A 8 -8.67 -5.80 -5.93
CA ASN A 8 -8.36 -6.09 -4.53
C ASN A 8 -9.39 -7.05 -3.91
N VAL A 9 -10.69 -6.79 -4.15
CA VAL A 9 -11.77 -7.66 -3.64
C VAL A 9 -11.69 -9.05 -4.26
N LEU A 10 -11.47 -9.15 -5.56
CA LEU A 10 -11.33 -10.43 -6.26
C LEU A 10 -10.12 -11.20 -5.77
N PHE A 11 -8.96 -10.53 -5.64
CA PHE A 11 -7.74 -11.17 -5.16
C PHE A 11 -7.90 -11.68 -3.73
N PHE A 12 -8.53 -10.91 -2.85
CA PHE A 12 -8.83 -11.32 -1.49
C PHE A 12 -9.76 -12.55 -1.45
N ALA A 13 -10.85 -12.54 -2.25
CA ALA A 13 -11.77 -13.66 -2.31
C ALA A 13 -11.10 -14.94 -2.83
N LEU A 14 -10.26 -14.82 -3.88
CA LEU A 14 -9.51 -15.95 -4.42
C LEU A 14 -8.48 -16.47 -3.41
N SER A 15 -7.74 -15.58 -2.75
CA SER A 15 -6.75 -15.97 -1.73
C SER A 15 -7.42 -16.70 -0.57
N PHE A 16 -8.56 -16.19 -0.11
CA PHE A 16 -9.35 -16.84 0.94
C PHE A 16 -9.84 -18.22 0.51
N ALA A 17 -10.39 -18.35 -0.72
CA ALA A 17 -10.84 -19.62 -1.25
C ALA A 17 -9.70 -20.64 -1.39
N LEU A 18 -8.51 -20.20 -1.84
CA LEU A 18 -7.32 -21.06 -1.95
C LEU A 18 -6.86 -21.56 -0.57
N GLU A 19 -6.92 -20.73 0.45
CA GLU A 19 -6.58 -21.14 1.82
C GLU A 19 -7.56 -22.16 2.39
N GLU A 20 -8.88 -21.86 2.28
CA GLU A 20 -9.93 -22.71 2.85
C GLU A 20 -10.09 -24.06 2.13
N LEU A 21 -10.01 -24.08 0.79
CA LEU A 21 -10.28 -25.28 0.01
C LEU A 21 -9.06 -26.17 -0.17
N TRP A 22 -7.87 -25.60 -0.23
CA TRP A 22 -6.63 -26.35 -0.54
C TRP A 22 -5.50 -26.16 0.47
N GLY A 23 -5.71 -25.41 1.56
CA GLY A 23 -4.67 -25.15 2.55
C GLY A 23 -3.48 -24.35 1.97
N PHE A 24 -3.70 -23.62 0.87
CA PHE A 24 -2.65 -22.87 0.21
C PHE A 24 -2.27 -21.64 1.03
N ARG A 25 -0.99 -21.44 1.31
CA ARG A 25 -0.49 -20.34 2.13
C ARG A 25 -0.43 -19.02 1.36
N SER A 26 -1.57 -18.54 0.86
CA SER A 26 -1.70 -17.32 0.05
C SER A 26 -1.01 -16.10 0.70
N TYR A 27 -1.17 -15.96 2.01
CA TYR A 27 -0.59 -14.86 2.78
C TYR A 27 0.95 -14.82 2.69
N MET A 28 1.61 -15.99 2.71
CA MET A 28 3.08 -16.08 2.61
C MET A 28 3.58 -15.99 1.16
N VAL A 29 2.82 -16.55 0.22
CA VAL A 29 3.22 -16.58 -1.19
C VAL A 29 3.04 -15.20 -1.86
N PHE A 30 2.01 -14.45 -1.51
CA PHE A 30 1.66 -13.19 -2.16
C PHE A 30 2.01 -11.94 -1.34
N GLY A 31 2.21 -12.04 -0.02
CA GLY A 31 2.71 -10.94 0.81
C GLY A 31 4.21 -10.71 0.60
N LEU A 32 4.66 -9.48 0.78
CA LEU A 32 6.08 -9.10 0.66
C LEU A 32 6.82 -9.47 1.95
N ASN A 33 7.68 -10.48 1.86
CA ASN A 33 8.40 -11.08 2.99
C ASN A 33 9.77 -11.60 2.53
N PRO A 34 10.59 -12.26 3.40
CA PRO A 34 11.91 -12.75 3.04
C PRO A 34 11.98 -13.70 1.84
N TYR A 35 10.90 -14.41 1.48
CA TYR A 35 10.86 -15.24 0.28
C TYR A 35 11.03 -14.45 -1.02
N PHE A 36 10.88 -13.14 -0.99
CA PHE A 36 11.26 -12.28 -2.10
C PHE A 36 12.71 -12.52 -2.53
N PHE A 37 13.62 -12.64 -1.56
CA PHE A 37 15.05 -12.89 -1.81
C PHE A 37 15.35 -14.35 -2.20
N GLU A 38 14.39 -15.25 -1.99
CA GLU A 38 14.48 -16.67 -2.34
C GLU A 38 13.81 -17.00 -3.69
N GLY A 39 13.50 -15.98 -4.49
CA GLY A 39 12.99 -16.15 -5.85
C GLY A 39 11.50 -15.92 -6.02
N MET A 40 10.84 -15.16 -5.11
CA MET A 40 9.44 -14.74 -5.24
C MET A 40 9.28 -13.24 -5.55
N PRO A 41 9.83 -12.71 -6.69
CA PRO A 41 9.82 -11.28 -6.98
C PRO A 41 8.42 -10.72 -7.25
N TRP A 42 7.44 -11.56 -7.57
CA TRP A 42 6.04 -11.15 -7.73
C TRP A 42 5.44 -10.57 -6.46
N GLN A 43 5.99 -10.90 -5.27
CA GLN A 43 5.56 -10.36 -3.99
C GLN A 43 5.58 -8.83 -3.94
N LEU A 44 6.49 -8.20 -4.71
CA LEU A 44 6.55 -6.75 -4.80
C LEU A 44 5.26 -6.13 -5.33
N LEU A 45 4.55 -6.83 -6.22
CA LEU A 45 3.28 -6.40 -6.79
C LEU A 45 2.08 -7.03 -6.08
N SER A 46 2.11 -8.35 -5.85
CA SER A 46 0.97 -9.08 -5.31
C SER A 46 0.61 -8.68 -3.88
N SER A 47 1.59 -8.21 -3.10
CA SER A 47 1.35 -7.74 -1.73
C SER A 47 0.34 -6.58 -1.63
N PHE A 48 0.20 -5.75 -2.68
CA PHE A 48 -0.78 -4.65 -2.69
C PHE A 48 -2.22 -5.15 -2.73
N PHE A 49 -2.44 -6.34 -3.27
CA PHE A 49 -3.76 -6.95 -3.44
C PHE A 49 -4.07 -7.95 -2.33
N MET A 50 -3.04 -8.42 -1.62
CA MET A 50 -3.21 -9.31 -0.47
C MET A 50 -3.66 -8.52 0.76
N HIS A 51 -4.63 -9.05 1.52
CA HIS A 51 -5.11 -8.42 2.75
C HIS A 51 -5.23 -9.44 3.88
N GLY A 52 -4.86 -9.02 5.09
CA GLY A 52 -4.86 -9.88 6.28
C GLY A 52 -6.24 -10.12 6.91
N GLY A 53 -7.33 -9.61 6.30
CA GLY A 53 -8.70 -9.82 6.77
C GLY A 53 -9.68 -8.80 6.20
N ILE A 54 -10.97 -9.10 6.36
CA ILE A 54 -12.09 -8.32 5.82
C ILE A 54 -12.07 -6.84 6.26
N ALA A 55 -11.79 -6.58 7.55
CA ALA A 55 -11.74 -5.21 8.07
C ALA A 55 -10.59 -4.42 7.44
N HIS A 56 -9.42 -5.05 7.25
CA HIS A 56 -8.27 -4.46 6.58
C HIS A 56 -8.58 -4.13 5.12
N LEU A 57 -9.19 -5.07 4.39
CA LEU A 57 -9.65 -4.83 3.02
C LEU A 57 -10.65 -3.66 2.96
N ALA A 58 -11.71 -3.70 3.79
CA ALA A 58 -12.77 -2.69 3.76
C ALA A 58 -12.23 -1.28 4.03
N MET A 59 -11.34 -1.11 5.02
CA MET A 59 -10.71 0.18 5.31
C MET A 59 -9.87 0.67 4.13
N ASN A 60 -9.05 -0.19 3.54
CA ASN A 60 -8.25 0.17 2.36
C ASN A 60 -9.13 0.60 1.19
N MET A 61 -10.20 -0.15 0.91
CA MET A 61 -11.10 0.15 -0.20
C MET A 61 -11.88 1.44 0.03
N ALA A 62 -12.30 1.74 1.26
CA ALA A 62 -12.96 3.01 1.57
C ALA A 62 -12.04 4.21 1.33
N VAL A 63 -10.78 4.14 1.79
CA VAL A 63 -9.79 5.20 1.58
C VAL A 63 -9.43 5.32 0.09
N LEU A 64 -9.22 4.19 -0.61
CA LEU A 64 -8.95 4.17 -2.04
C LEU A 64 -10.11 4.77 -2.84
N TYR A 65 -11.36 4.45 -2.50
CA TYR A 65 -12.54 5.03 -3.15
C TYR A 65 -12.58 6.54 -3.00
N GLN A 66 -12.40 7.04 -1.78
CA GLN A 66 -12.49 8.46 -1.47
C GLN A 66 -11.34 9.27 -2.13
N PHE A 67 -10.10 8.89 -1.86
CA PHE A 67 -8.94 9.67 -2.28
C PHE A 67 -8.43 9.30 -3.67
N GLY A 68 -8.53 8.04 -4.06
CA GLY A 68 -8.20 7.61 -5.41
C GLY A 68 -9.12 8.26 -6.45
N GLY A 69 -10.42 8.36 -6.15
CA GLY A 69 -11.37 9.05 -7.02
C GLY A 69 -11.06 10.53 -7.25
N ILE A 70 -10.45 11.22 -6.28
CA ILE A 70 -9.99 12.60 -6.43
C ILE A 70 -8.86 12.68 -7.47
N LEU A 71 -7.84 11.84 -7.32
CA LEU A 71 -6.69 11.85 -8.21
C LEU A 71 -7.02 11.29 -9.60
N GLU A 72 -7.91 10.30 -9.69
CA GLU A 72 -8.37 9.77 -10.98
C GLU A 72 -9.10 10.84 -11.80
N ARG A 73 -9.94 11.66 -11.16
CA ARG A 73 -10.58 12.81 -11.83
C ARG A 73 -9.59 13.89 -12.24
N ALA A 74 -8.53 14.10 -11.44
CA ALA A 74 -7.53 15.13 -11.71
C ALA A 74 -6.55 14.72 -12.83
N PHE A 75 -6.12 13.46 -12.86
CA PHE A 75 -5.05 13.00 -13.78
C PHE A 75 -5.54 12.11 -14.92
N GLY A 76 -6.78 11.62 -14.85
CA GLY A 76 -7.32 10.61 -15.73
C GLY A 76 -6.94 9.18 -15.30
N GLY A 77 -7.74 8.20 -15.71
CA GLY A 77 -7.66 6.83 -15.20
C GLY A 77 -6.31 6.14 -15.43
N VAL A 78 -5.70 6.33 -16.60
CA VAL A 78 -4.43 5.69 -16.94
C VAL A 78 -3.27 6.24 -16.09
N LYS A 79 -3.14 7.56 -16.00
CA LYS A 79 -2.09 8.19 -15.19
C LYS A 79 -2.26 7.88 -13.71
N PHE A 80 -3.50 7.89 -13.21
CA PHE A 80 -3.82 7.47 -11.85
C PHE A 80 -3.38 6.02 -11.57
N ALA A 81 -3.70 5.09 -12.47
CA ALA A 81 -3.32 3.68 -12.31
C ALA A 81 -1.79 3.52 -12.33
N LEU A 82 -1.08 4.21 -13.23
CA LEU A 82 0.38 4.21 -13.26
C LEU A 82 0.99 4.76 -11.98
N LEU A 83 0.45 5.86 -11.44
CA LEU A 83 0.88 6.43 -10.17
C LEU A 83 0.68 5.48 -9.00
N TYR A 84 -0.48 4.83 -8.94
CA TYR A 84 -0.79 3.84 -7.92
C TYR A 84 0.19 2.66 -7.96
N ILE A 85 0.37 2.05 -9.14
CA ILE A 85 1.23 0.87 -9.30
C ILE A 85 2.70 1.24 -9.11
N ALA A 86 3.21 2.26 -9.82
CA ALA A 86 4.63 2.64 -9.73
C ALA A 86 4.99 3.13 -8.32
N GLY A 87 4.11 3.94 -7.70
CA GLY A 87 4.30 4.41 -6.34
C GLY A 87 4.29 3.27 -5.32
N GLY A 88 3.37 2.32 -5.48
CA GLY A 88 3.32 1.13 -4.63
C GLY A 88 4.56 0.24 -4.80
N LEU A 89 5.02 0.00 -6.05
CA LEU A 89 6.25 -0.76 -6.32
C LEU A 89 7.47 -0.08 -5.69
N LEU A 90 7.59 1.23 -5.80
CA LEU A 90 8.69 1.99 -5.18
C LEU A 90 8.62 1.91 -3.65
N THR A 91 7.42 2.04 -3.09
CA THR A 91 7.20 1.87 -1.64
C THR A 91 7.58 0.47 -1.18
N GLY A 92 7.14 -0.57 -1.89
CA GLY A 92 7.50 -1.96 -1.60
C GLY A 92 9.01 -2.19 -1.69
N ALA A 93 9.68 -1.64 -2.72
CA ALA A 93 11.13 -1.72 -2.86
C ALA A 93 11.87 -1.07 -1.68
N LEU A 94 11.41 0.08 -1.19
CA LEU A 94 11.95 0.69 0.02
C LEU A 94 11.70 -0.18 1.26
N CYS A 95 10.54 -0.83 1.34
CA CYS A 95 10.22 -1.73 2.45
C CYS A 95 11.09 -3.00 2.47
N LEU A 96 11.67 -3.42 1.34
CA LEU A 96 12.62 -4.54 1.32
C LEU A 96 13.85 -4.28 2.21
N ILE A 97 14.23 -3.02 2.41
CA ILE A 97 15.29 -2.65 3.35
C ILE A 97 14.90 -3.07 4.77
N TYR A 98 13.64 -2.83 5.16
CA TYR A 98 13.15 -3.23 6.47
C TYR A 98 12.97 -4.76 6.56
N VAL A 99 12.49 -5.41 5.50
CA VAL A 99 12.38 -6.89 5.45
C VAL A 99 13.75 -7.53 5.65
N TRP A 100 14.79 -7.02 4.96
CA TRP A 100 16.17 -7.46 5.13
C TRP A 100 16.68 -7.25 6.56
N TYR A 101 16.45 -6.05 7.12
CA TYR A 101 16.85 -5.74 8.48
C TYR A 101 16.18 -6.65 9.51
N ALA A 102 14.86 -6.85 9.42
CA ALA A 102 14.12 -7.73 10.30
C ALA A 102 14.64 -9.19 10.21
N LEU A 103 14.86 -9.67 8.98
CA LEU A 103 15.42 -11.00 8.73
C LEU A 103 16.80 -11.17 9.41
N SER A 104 17.67 -10.15 9.34
CA SER A 104 19.00 -10.19 9.99
C SER A 104 18.91 -10.28 11.51
N ARG A 105 17.75 -9.95 12.09
CA ARG A 105 17.46 -10.08 13.53
C ARG A 105 16.70 -11.35 13.90
N GLY A 106 16.43 -12.21 12.91
CA GLY A 106 15.65 -13.42 13.10
C GLY A 106 14.13 -13.17 13.16
N GLU A 107 13.67 -11.99 12.76
CA GLU A 107 12.27 -11.62 12.75
C GLU A 107 11.67 -11.83 11.35
N LEU A 108 10.51 -12.49 11.29
CA LEU A 108 9.77 -12.66 10.05
C LEU A 108 8.67 -11.60 9.96
N VAL A 109 8.78 -10.73 8.97
CA VAL A 109 7.75 -9.75 8.65
C VAL A 109 7.09 -10.11 7.33
N ASN A 110 5.81 -9.81 7.21
CA ASN A 110 5.05 -10.01 5.98
C ASN A 110 4.16 -8.80 5.73
N ILE A 111 4.45 -8.06 4.66
CA ILE A 111 3.76 -6.82 4.30
C ILE A 111 2.65 -7.16 3.32
N VAL A 112 1.44 -6.78 3.66
CA VAL A 112 0.24 -6.98 2.84
C VAL A 112 -0.65 -5.74 2.90
N GLY A 113 -1.38 -5.49 1.84
CA GLY A 113 -2.39 -4.44 1.75
C GLY A 113 -2.06 -3.33 0.77
N ALA A 114 -3.11 -2.73 0.26
CA ALA A 114 -3.06 -1.59 -0.64
C ALA A 114 -2.54 -0.31 0.03
N SER A 115 -2.42 -0.30 1.36
CA SER A 115 -2.20 0.91 2.16
C SER A 115 -0.91 1.66 1.84
N GLY A 116 0.18 0.96 1.50
CA GLY A 116 1.41 1.60 1.04
C GLY A 116 1.19 2.44 -0.22
N ALA A 117 0.54 1.87 -1.24
CA ALA A 117 0.19 2.58 -2.47
C ALA A 117 -0.86 3.68 -2.23
N ILE A 118 -1.82 3.46 -1.33
CA ILE A 118 -2.79 4.49 -0.91
C ILE A 118 -2.06 5.66 -0.24
N CYS A 119 -1.08 5.40 0.61
CA CYS A 119 -0.28 6.47 1.23
C CYS A 119 0.51 7.28 0.20
N VAL A 120 0.90 6.70 -0.94
CA VAL A 120 1.47 7.48 -2.07
C VAL A 120 0.43 8.48 -2.58
N LEU A 121 -0.81 8.05 -2.81
CA LEU A 121 -1.88 8.95 -3.26
C LEU A 121 -2.14 10.07 -2.24
N LEU A 122 -2.16 9.74 -0.96
CA LEU A 122 -2.33 10.72 0.13
C LEU A 122 -1.16 11.71 0.19
N GLY A 123 0.07 11.25 -0.03
CA GLY A 123 1.25 12.11 -0.11
C GLY A 123 1.17 13.11 -1.28
N ILE A 124 0.70 12.67 -2.46
CA ILE A 124 0.45 13.55 -3.60
C ILE A 124 -0.59 14.60 -3.22
N ILE A 125 -1.73 14.20 -2.66
CA ILE A 125 -2.79 15.13 -2.26
C ILE A 125 -2.25 16.16 -1.25
N ALA A 126 -1.55 15.70 -0.21
CA ALA A 126 -0.96 16.57 0.81
C ALA A 126 0.04 17.58 0.23
N CYS A 127 0.78 17.20 -0.81
CA CYS A 127 1.66 18.13 -1.51
C CYS A 127 0.86 19.25 -2.18
N PHE A 128 -0.27 18.96 -2.81
CA PHE A 128 -1.08 19.96 -3.53
C PHE A 128 -2.02 20.74 -2.61
N ASP A 129 -2.59 20.09 -1.61
CA ASP A 129 -3.43 20.73 -0.59
C ASP A 129 -2.66 20.92 0.73
N ARG A 130 -1.95 22.05 0.82
CA ARG A 130 -1.16 22.36 2.01
C ARG A 130 -2.01 22.58 3.27
N ARG A 131 -3.28 22.96 3.14
CA ARG A 131 -4.17 23.17 4.30
C ARG A 131 -4.61 21.84 4.89
N GLY A 132 -4.91 20.86 4.06
CA GLY A 132 -5.28 19.51 4.48
C GLY A 132 -4.10 18.60 4.83
N ALA A 133 -2.87 18.99 4.46
CA ALA A 133 -1.68 18.14 4.60
C ALA A 133 -1.43 17.65 6.03
N GLY A 134 -1.60 18.53 7.03
CA GLY A 134 -1.43 18.17 8.44
C GLY A 134 -2.45 17.11 8.90
N GLY A 135 -3.71 17.26 8.51
CA GLY A 135 -4.76 16.29 8.80
C GLY A 135 -4.52 14.93 8.14
N ILE A 136 -4.07 14.92 6.89
CA ILE A 136 -3.69 13.69 6.18
C ILE A 136 -2.53 12.99 6.90
N PHE A 137 -1.50 13.74 7.28
CA PHE A 137 -0.36 13.16 7.99
C PHE A 137 -0.75 12.56 9.34
N VAL A 138 -1.56 13.28 10.13
CA VAL A 138 -2.09 12.77 11.41
C VAL A 138 -2.93 11.51 11.18
N ALA A 139 -3.79 11.47 10.16
CA ALA A 139 -4.57 10.28 9.83
C ALA A 139 -3.67 9.08 9.50
N ILE A 140 -2.58 9.28 8.76
CA ILE A 140 -1.60 8.22 8.46
C ILE A 140 -0.91 7.73 9.74
N LEU A 141 -0.53 8.62 10.64
CA LEU A 141 0.04 8.24 11.93
C LEU A 141 -0.95 7.41 12.76
N LEU A 142 -2.20 7.86 12.84
CA LEU A 142 -3.24 7.13 13.59
C LEU A 142 -3.49 5.74 13.00
N MET A 143 -3.64 5.61 11.68
CA MET A 143 -3.85 4.29 11.05
C MET A 143 -2.60 3.40 11.14
N SER A 144 -1.42 3.97 11.36
CA SER A 144 -0.17 3.21 11.52
C SER A 144 0.04 2.71 12.94
N PHE A 145 -0.20 3.56 13.92
CA PHE A 145 0.20 3.27 15.31
C PHE A 145 -0.98 2.92 16.23
N LEU A 146 -2.19 3.41 15.96
CA LEU A 146 -3.35 3.10 16.80
C LEU A 146 -3.69 1.60 16.83
N PRO A 147 -3.70 0.85 15.70
CA PRO A 147 -3.93 -0.60 15.74
C PRO A 147 -2.83 -1.35 16.50
N MET A 148 -1.59 -0.86 16.50
CA MET A 148 -0.50 -1.48 17.27
C MET A 148 -0.74 -1.43 18.76
N LEU A 149 -1.40 -0.38 19.29
CA LEU A 149 -1.83 -0.31 20.69
C LEU A 149 -2.89 -1.35 21.03
N MET A 150 -3.59 -1.88 20.01
CA MET A 150 -4.57 -2.96 20.15
C MET A 150 -3.96 -4.34 19.85
N GLY A 151 -2.64 -4.45 19.74
CA GLY A 151 -1.94 -5.71 19.46
C GLY A 151 -1.96 -6.14 17.97
N VAL A 152 -2.40 -5.27 17.07
CA VAL A 152 -2.41 -5.55 15.62
C VAL A 152 -1.09 -5.11 15.00
N ASN A 153 -0.37 -6.04 14.38
CA ASN A 153 0.85 -5.72 13.66
C ASN A 153 0.53 -4.96 12.36
N VAL A 154 1.08 -3.76 12.24
CA VAL A 154 0.93 -2.90 11.07
C VAL A 154 2.31 -2.58 10.48
N ALA A 155 2.43 -2.66 9.17
CA ALA A 155 3.62 -2.22 8.44
C ALA A 155 3.67 -0.68 8.37
N TRP A 156 3.79 -0.02 9.53
CA TRP A 156 3.80 1.45 9.67
C TRP A 156 4.86 2.12 8.77
N TYR A 157 6.00 1.46 8.60
CA TYR A 157 7.08 1.92 7.74
C TYR A 157 6.66 1.99 6.26
N ALA A 158 5.77 1.10 5.81
CA ALA A 158 5.21 1.16 4.46
C ALA A 158 4.29 2.38 4.27
N HIS A 159 3.54 2.77 5.30
CA HIS A 159 2.71 3.97 5.25
C HIS A 159 3.56 5.24 5.17
N ILE A 160 4.59 5.35 6.01
CA ILE A 160 5.49 6.51 6.02
C ILE A 160 6.27 6.57 4.70
N ALA A 161 6.84 5.46 4.24
CA ALA A 161 7.55 5.39 2.96
C ALA A 161 6.64 5.78 1.80
N GLY A 162 5.41 5.23 1.74
CA GLY A 162 4.43 5.56 0.71
C GLY A 162 4.08 7.05 0.70
N PHE A 163 3.82 7.63 1.88
CA PHE A 163 3.54 9.07 1.98
C PHE A 163 4.73 9.92 1.49
N ALA A 164 5.96 9.58 1.89
CA ALA A 164 7.16 10.29 1.46
C ALA A 164 7.37 10.20 -0.06
N VAL A 165 7.20 9.01 -0.65
CA VAL A 165 7.24 8.79 -2.10
C VAL A 165 6.22 9.67 -2.82
N GLY A 166 4.97 9.66 -2.36
CA GLY A 166 3.90 10.45 -2.97
C GLY A 166 4.12 11.95 -2.85
N TYR A 167 4.54 12.40 -1.68
CA TYR A 167 4.84 13.82 -1.45
C TYR A 167 6.00 14.30 -2.32
N GLY A 168 7.08 13.50 -2.41
CA GLY A 168 8.22 13.77 -3.27
C GLY A 168 7.83 13.81 -4.75
N PHE A 169 6.98 12.87 -5.20
CA PHE A 169 6.41 12.89 -6.54
C PHE A 169 5.60 14.17 -6.81
N GLY A 170 4.76 14.58 -5.86
CA GLY A 170 4.02 15.84 -5.96
C GLY A 170 4.93 17.08 -6.08
N LEU A 171 6.07 17.10 -5.39
CA LEU A 171 7.07 18.16 -5.53
C LEU A 171 7.70 18.19 -6.92
N ILE A 172 8.09 17.03 -7.46
CA ILE A 172 8.64 16.89 -8.82
C ILE A 172 7.61 17.41 -9.84
N GLN A 173 6.36 16.98 -9.68
CA GLN A 173 5.26 17.41 -10.53
C GLN A 173 5.08 18.93 -10.54
N LYS A 174 5.10 19.57 -9.36
CA LYS A 174 5.00 21.05 -9.24
C LYS A 174 6.15 21.75 -9.95
N ARG A 175 7.37 21.20 -9.86
CA ARG A 175 8.55 21.85 -10.45
C ARG A 175 8.57 21.72 -11.97
N PHE A 176 8.21 20.55 -12.51
CA PHE A 176 8.41 20.24 -13.93
C PHE A 176 7.12 20.22 -14.76
N ARG A 177 5.94 20.36 -14.15
CA ARG A 177 4.62 20.32 -14.81
C ARG A 177 4.44 19.11 -15.74
N ILE A 178 4.83 17.90 -15.26
CA ILE A 178 4.89 16.68 -16.09
C ILE A 178 3.50 16.07 -16.37
N LEU A 179 2.50 16.32 -15.52
CA LEU A 179 1.14 15.75 -15.61
C LEU A 179 0.08 16.81 -15.84
#